data_c6f8d8c2d9bd57b029f856d257bd22d5
#
_entry.id   c6f8d8c2d9bd57b029f856d257bd22d5
#
_cell.length_a   1.000
_cell.length_b   1.000
_cell.length_c   1.000
_cell.angle_alpha   90.00
_cell.angle_beta   90.00
_cell.angle_gamma   90.00
#
_symmetry.space_group_name_H-M   'P 1'
#
loop_
_entity.id
_entity.type
_entity.pdbx_description
1 polymer ?
#
loop_
_entity_poly.entity_id
_entity_poly.type
_entity_poly.pdbx_seq_one_letter_code
_entity_poly.pdbx_strand_id
1 'polypeptide(L)'
;MRNSSKPEGEDTPLPPLRGLIDFYGVTNLYDLTHRETGLSQEDNYKLTEYIFEKPIEEYPEQYSEANVLCYIDLRETLEPVLILHGNKDRLVPLSQSIAFYEALKERNARAELVMIEDADHGGPVFYCEATIHRILKFLKENTR
;
A
#
# COMPACT_ATOMS: atom_id res chain seq x y z
N MET A 1 8.99 -29.96 2.40
CA MET A 1 8.52 -29.59 3.75
C MET A 1 9.59 -28.68 4.38
N ARG A 2 9.46 -27.37 4.27
CA ARG A 2 10.30 -26.44 5.03
C ARG A 2 9.53 -26.10 6.29
N ASN A 3 10.06 -26.52 7.43
CA ASN A 3 9.63 -26.10 8.75
C ASN A 3 9.86 -24.58 8.82
N SER A 4 8.81 -23.78 8.73
CA SER A 4 8.85 -22.38 9.14
C SER A 4 8.83 -22.35 10.66
N SER A 5 9.99 -22.58 11.28
CA SER A 5 10.18 -22.22 12.68
C SER A 5 10.05 -20.71 12.76
N LYS A 6 8.98 -20.22 13.39
CA LYS A 6 8.92 -18.83 13.85
C LYS A 6 10.20 -18.55 14.63
N PRO A 7 10.84 -17.39 14.44
CA PRO A 7 11.95 -17.01 15.31
C PRO A 7 11.45 -17.04 16.76
N GLU A 8 12.14 -17.80 17.61
CA GLU A 8 11.95 -17.75 19.06
C GLU A 8 12.36 -16.34 19.54
N GLY A 9 11.38 -15.52 19.83
CA GLY A 9 11.60 -14.17 20.35
C GLY A 9 10.27 -13.45 20.51
N GLU A 10 9.75 -13.50 21.73
CA GLU A 10 8.75 -12.60 22.31
C GLU A 10 7.31 -12.76 21.83
N ASP A 11 6.53 -13.48 22.62
CA ASP A 11 5.07 -13.33 22.77
C ASP A 11 4.66 -11.97 23.39
N THR A 12 5.40 -10.92 23.10
CA THR A 12 5.00 -9.56 23.49
C THR A 12 3.93 -9.12 22.49
N PRO A 13 2.66 -8.93 22.93
CA PRO A 13 1.63 -8.46 22.03
C PRO A 13 2.08 -7.14 21.41
N LEU A 14 2.08 -7.07 20.09
CA LEU A 14 2.33 -5.80 19.41
C LEU A 14 1.30 -4.76 19.90
N PRO A 15 1.73 -3.50 20.13
CA PRO A 15 0.78 -2.46 20.49
C PRO A 15 -0.30 -2.34 19.42
N PRO A 16 -1.54 -2.06 19.78
CA PRO A 16 -2.62 -1.93 18.82
C PRO A 16 -2.30 -0.82 17.80
N LEU A 17 -2.40 -1.15 16.53
CA LEU A 17 -2.30 -0.17 15.47
C LEU A 17 -3.51 0.78 15.58
N ARG A 18 -3.28 2.09 15.53
CA ARG A 18 -4.33 3.10 15.68
C ARG A 18 -4.70 3.83 14.40
N GLY A 19 -3.98 3.58 13.34
CA GLY A 19 -4.18 4.16 12.03
C GLY A 19 -3.00 3.89 11.11
N LEU A 20 -3.22 4.03 9.82
CA LEU A 20 -2.23 3.85 8.78
C LEU A 20 -2.14 5.12 7.93
N ILE A 21 -0.93 5.54 7.64
CA ILE A 21 -0.65 6.56 6.63
C ILE A 21 0.06 5.86 5.48
N ASP A 22 -0.59 5.79 4.35
CA ASP A 22 -0.04 5.20 3.13
C ASP A 22 0.42 6.30 2.18
N PHE A 23 1.68 6.25 1.78
CA PHE A 23 2.25 7.11 0.78
C PHE A 23 2.46 6.31 -0.51
N TYR A 24 1.60 6.52 -1.48
CA TYR A 24 1.71 5.95 -2.84
C TYR A 24 2.10 4.46 -2.87
N GLY A 25 1.55 3.68 -1.94
CA GLY A 25 1.91 2.26 -1.76
C GLY A 25 1.44 1.38 -2.91
N VAL A 26 2.24 0.34 -3.17
CA VAL A 26 1.82 -0.77 -4.04
C VAL A 26 0.90 -1.69 -3.24
N THR A 27 -0.33 -1.84 -3.66
CA THR A 27 -1.33 -2.69 -3.00
C THR A 27 -1.56 -4.02 -3.71
N ASN A 28 -1.27 -4.07 -5.01
CA ASN A 28 -1.40 -5.26 -5.84
C ASN A 28 -0.20 -5.36 -6.81
N LEU A 29 0.77 -6.19 -6.46
CA LEU A 29 1.98 -6.39 -7.26
C LEU A 29 1.71 -7.08 -8.60
N TYR A 30 0.70 -7.93 -8.67
CA TYR A 30 0.30 -8.55 -9.93
C TYR A 30 -0.16 -7.48 -10.94
N ASP A 31 -1.00 -6.57 -10.51
CA ASP A 31 -1.47 -5.46 -11.34
C ASP A 31 -0.34 -4.53 -11.78
N LEU A 32 0.65 -4.31 -10.92
CA LEU A 32 1.80 -3.48 -11.24
C LEU A 32 2.60 -4.02 -12.45
N THR A 33 2.70 -5.34 -12.57
CA THR A 33 3.41 -5.98 -13.68
C THR A 33 2.61 -6.03 -14.98
N HIS A 34 1.28 -5.95 -14.91
CA HIS A 34 0.39 -6.17 -16.06
C HIS A 34 -0.34 -4.91 -16.53
N ARG A 35 -0.23 -3.79 -15.81
CA ARG A 35 -0.82 -2.51 -16.20
C ARG A 35 0.21 -1.57 -16.79
N GLU A 36 -0.29 -0.61 -17.56
CA GLU A 36 0.50 0.51 -18.06
C GLU A 36 0.94 1.39 -16.89
N THR A 37 2.19 1.27 -16.52
CA THR A 37 2.89 2.23 -15.66
C THR A 37 3.66 3.21 -16.55
N GLY A 38 4.23 4.27 -15.99
CA GLY A 38 5.17 5.13 -16.70
C GLY A 38 6.52 4.45 -16.99
N LEU A 39 6.73 3.23 -16.48
CA LEU A 39 7.90 2.40 -16.74
C LEU A 39 7.66 1.49 -17.96
N SER A 40 8.75 1.05 -18.58
CA SER A 40 8.67 -0.02 -19.56
C SER A 40 8.19 -1.33 -18.91
N GLN A 41 7.58 -2.20 -19.68
CA GLN A 41 7.19 -3.52 -19.18
C GLN A 41 8.40 -4.29 -18.62
N GLU A 42 9.56 -4.15 -19.25
CA GLU A 42 10.81 -4.76 -18.78
C GLU A 42 11.26 -4.21 -17.42
N ASP A 43 11.12 -2.90 -17.18
CA ASP A 43 11.50 -2.29 -15.91
C ASP A 43 10.52 -2.68 -14.79
N ASN A 44 9.23 -2.81 -15.09
CA ASN A 44 8.24 -3.33 -14.15
C ASN A 44 8.54 -4.78 -13.76
N TYR A 45 8.89 -5.62 -14.72
CA TYR A 45 9.32 -6.99 -14.45
C TYR A 45 10.56 -7.04 -13.57
N LYS A 46 11.58 -6.25 -13.86
CA LYS A 46 12.80 -6.16 -13.05
C LYS A 46 12.51 -5.70 -11.61
N LEU A 47 11.59 -4.75 -11.43
CA LEU A 47 11.24 -4.27 -10.09
C LEU A 47 10.60 -5.39 -9.26
N THR A 48 9.67 -6.12 -9.83
CA THR A 48 9.00 -7.22 -9.13
C THR A 48 9.91 -8.43 -8.93
N GLU A 49 10.74 -8.77 -9.91
CA GLU A 49 11.77 -9.80 -9.78
C GLU A 49 12.78 -9.44 -8.66
N TYR A 50 13.14 -8.15 -8.53
CA TYR A 50 13.98 -7.68 -7.45
C TYR A 50 13.36 -7.89 -6.06
N ILE A 51 12.03 -7.69 -5.93
CA ILE A 51 11.31 -7.88 -4.66
C ILE A 51 11.23 -9.35 -4.27
N PHE A 52 10.97 -10.24 -5.23
CA PHE A 52 10.74 -11.67 -4.98
C PHE A 52 11.89 -12.58 -5.42
N GLU A 53 12.96 -12.01 -5.98
CA GLU A 53 14.12 -12.72 -6.54
C GLU A 53 13.76 -13.66 -7.72
N LYS A 54 12.53 -13.60 -8.22
CA LYS A 54 12.04 -14.43 -9.30
C LYS A 54 10.83 -13.83 -10.01
N PRO A 55 10.64 -14.16 -11.30
CA PRO A 55 9.51 -13.67 -12.07
C PRO A 55 8.18 -14.22 -11.57
N ILE A 56 7.11 -13.50 -11.83
CA ILE A 56 5.75 -13.83 -11.39
C ILE A 56 5.27 -15.20 -11.90
N GLU A 57 5.70 -15.60 -13.09
CA GLU A 57 5.35 -16.88 -13.72
C GLU A 57 5.85 -18.08 -12.89
N GLU A 58 6.94 -17.91 -12.18
CA GLU A 58 7.50 -18.95 -11.30
C GLU A 58 6.89 -18.97 -9.91
N TYR A 59 6.31 -17.82 -9.46
CA TYR A 59 5.79 -17.64 -8.09
C TYR A 59 4.46 -16.90 -8.03
N PRO A 60 3.43 -17.29 -8.79
CA PRO A 60 2.16 -16.58 -8.83
C PRO A 60 1.46 -16.54 -7.45
N GLU A 61 1.65 -17.56 -6.61
CA GLU A 61 1.08 -17.61 -5.27
C GLU A 61 1.66 -16.52 -4.36
N GLN A 62 2.97 -16.30 -4.40
CA GLN A 62 3.63 -15.28 -3.57
C GLN A 62 3.20 -13.86 -3.97
N TYR A 63 3.01 -13.61 -5.25
CA TYR A 63 2.46 -12.33 -5.72
C TYR A 63 1.01 -12.13 -5.28
N SER A 64 0.22 -13.20 -5.24
CA SER A 64 -1.14 -13.15 -4.69
C SER A 64 -1.13 -12.90 -3.18
N GLU A 65 -0.23 -13.55 -2.45
CA GLU A 65 -0.06 -13.34 -1.00
C GLU A 65 0.41 -11.93 -0.66
N ALA A 66 1.12 -11.25 -1.55
CA ALA A 66 1.52 -9.85 -1.38
C ALA A 66 0.43 -8.84 -1.75
N ASN A 67 -0.73 -9.29 -2.23
CA ASN A 67 -1.85 -8.41 -2.55
C ASN A 67 -2.57 -7.98 -1.26
N VAL A 68 -2.41 -6.72 -0.87
CA VAL A 68 -3.01 -6.14 0.34
C VAL A 68 -4.53 -6.26 0.35
N LEU A 69 -5.17 -6.17 -0.82
CA LEU A 69 -6.63 -6.21 -0.94
C LEU A 69 -7.21 -7.54 -0.45
N CYS A 70 -6.48 -8.65 -0.63
CA CYS A 70 -6.92 -9.97 -0.16
C CYS A 70 -7.03 -10.07 1.38
N TYR A 71 -6.35 -9.20 2.11
CA TYR A 71 -6.34 -9.22 3.58
C TYR A 71 -7.40 -8.32 4.22
N ILE A 72 -7.97 -7.39 3.46
CA ILE A 72 -9.02 -6.48 3.97
C ILE A 72 -10.24 -7.27 4.42
N ASP A 73 -10.64 -8.29 3.66
CA ASP A 73 -11.80 -9.11 3.96
C ASP A 73 -11.60 -10.08 5.12
N LEU A 74 -10.36 -10.39 5.44
CA LEU A 74 -10.01 -11.30 6.53
C LEU A 74 -10.00 -10.64 7.91
N ARG A 75 -10.11 -9.30 7.97
CA ARG A 75 -10.07 -8.54 9.21
C ARG A 75 -11.49 -8.27 9.74
N GLU A 76 -11.72 -8.50 11.02
CA GLU A 76 -12.98 -8.14 11.67
C GLU A 76 -13.13 -6.62 11.79
N THR A 77 -12.04 -5.94 12.08
CA THR A 77 -11.98 -4.48 12.20
C THR A 77 -10.82 -3.94 11.39
N LEU A 78 -11.01 -2.76 10.82
CA LEU A 78 -10.00 -2.04 10.06
C LEU A 78 -9.71 -0.71 10.75
N GLU A 79 -8.43 -0.44 10.94
CA GLU A 79 -7.96 0.83 11.46
C GLU A 79 -8.20 1.95 10.43
N PRO A 80 -8.30 3.21 10.89
CA PRO A 80 -8.39 4.35 9.99
C PRO A 80 -7.18 4.45 9.05
N VAL A 81 -7.42 4.73 7.77
CA VAL A 81 -6.36 4.81 6.75
C VAL A 81 -6.41 6.16 6.04
N LEU A 82 -5.27 6.85 5.99
CA LEU A 82 -5.06 8.01 5.12
C LEU A 82 -4.11 7.62 3.99
N ILE A 83 -4.56 7.74 2.75
CA ILE A 83 -3.79 7.43 1.55
C ILE A 83 -3.44 8.75 0.86
N LEU A 84 -2.16 8.93 0.52
CA LEU A 84 -1.65 10.10 -0.20
C LEU A 84 -0.96 9.62 -1.48
N HIS A 85 -1.43 10.09 -2.65
CA HIS A 85 -0.89 9.65 -3.94
C HIS A 85 -0.84 10.79 -4.94
N GLY A 86 0.25 10.86 -5.71
CA GLY A 86 0.38 11.83 -6.80
C GLY A 86 -0.47 11.43 -8.02
N ASN A 87 -1.20 12.38 -8.60
CA ASN A 87 -2.03 12.07 -9.76
C ASN A 87 -1.25 11.91 -11.08
N LYS A 88 0.07 12.19 -11.06
CA LYS A 88 1.00 11.95 -12.17
C LYS A 88 2.08 10.93 -11.82
N ASP A 89 1.81 10.06 -10.86
CA ASP A 89 2.73 9.00 -10.47
C ASP A 89 2.96 8.04 -11.64
N ARG A 90 4.22 7.98 -12.09
CA ARG A 90 4.65 7.16 -13.22
C ARG A 90 5.21 5.80 -12.79
N LEU A 91 5.51 5.66 -11.52
CA LEU A 91 6.08 4.43 -10.95
C LEU A 91 4.99 3.50 -10.43
N VAL A 92 4.13 4.02 -9.56
CA VAL A 92 2.98 3.29 -9.02
C VAL A 92 1.70 3.97 -9.49
N PRO A 93 0.89 3.33 -10.34
CA PRO A 93 -0.33 3.94 -10.85
C PRO A 93 -1.30 4.33 -9.73
N LEU A 94 -1.90 5.51 -9.81
CA LEU A 94 -2.90 6.00 -8.85
C LEU A 94 -4.06 4.99 -8.65
N SER A 95 -4.34 4.16 -9.65
CA SER A 95 -5.34 3.10 -9.56
C SER A 95 -5.12 2.11 -8.42
N GLN A 96 -3.87 1.92 -7.99
CA GLN A 96 -3.53 1.10 -6.82
C GLN A 96 -4.15 1.67 -5.54
N SER A 97 -3.96 2.97 -5.30
CA SER A 97 -4.55 3.66 -4.16
C SER A 97 -6.07 3.80 -4.25
N ILE A 98 -6.61 3.99 -5.46
CA ILE A 98 -8.07 4.02 -5.66
C ILE A 98 -8.69 2.67 -5.30
N ALA A 99 -8.14 1.56 -5.80
CA ALA A 99 -8.64 0.23 -5.48
C ALA A 99 -8.56 -0.08 -3.98
N PHE A 100 -7.48 0.32 -3.32
CA PHE A 100 -7.33 0.17 -1.87
C PHE A 100 -8.37 0.99 -1.11
N TYR A 101 -8.55 2.25 -1.48
CA TYR A 101 -9.57 3.12 -0.88
C TYR A 101 -10.99 2.56 -1.03
N GLU A 102 -11.34 2.10 -2.24
CA GLU A 102 -12.66 1.53 -2.53
C GLU A 102 -12.91 0.26 -1.69
N ALA A 103 -11.95 -0.66 -1.65
CA ALA A 103 -12.04 -1.87 -0.83
C ALA A 103 -12.22 -1.55 0.67
N LEU A 104 -11.51 -0.55 1.19
CA LEU A 104 -11.70 -0.07 2.56
C LEU A 104 -13.11 0.50 2.79
N LYS A 105 -13.64 1.27 1.82
CA LYS A 105 -14.98 1.86 1.90
C LYS A 105 -16.09 0.81 1.83
N GLU A 106 -15.94 -0.24 1.03
CA GLU A 106 -16.89 -1.37 0.98
C GLU A 106 -17.03 -2.06 2.34
N ARG A 107 -15.95 -2.09 3.12
CA ARG A 107 -15.92 -2.61 4.48
C ARG A 107 -16.34 -1.58 5.55
N ASN A 108 -16.85 -0.42 5.15
CA ASN A 108 -17.18 0.70 6.03
C ASN A 108 -16.01 1.18 6.89
N ALA A 109 -14.78 0.94 6.45
CA ALA A 109 -13.61 1.45 7.11
C ALA A 109 -13.53 2.98 7.00
N ARG A 110 -12.92 3.60 8.00
CA ARG A 110 -12.62 5.02 7.99
C ARG A 110 -11.39 5.28 7.13
N ALA A 111 -11.60 5.64 5.87
CA ALA A 111 -10.56 5.86 4.90
C ALA A 111 -10.69 7.23 4.23
N GLU A 112 -9.55 7.87 3.98
CA GLU A 112 -9.41 9.10 3.19
C GLU A 112 -8.37 8.87 2.08
N LEU A 113 -8.68 9.30 0.85
CA LEU A 113 -7.74 9.35 -0.26
C LEU A 113 -7.49 10.81 -0.63
N VAL A 114 -6.23 11.21 -0.58
CA VAL A 114 -5.77 12.54 -0.96
C VAL A 114 -4.93 12.43 -2.23
N MET A 115 -5.49 12.87 -3.33
CA MET A 115 -4.75 13.00 -4.59
C MET A 115 -3.96 14.31 -4.56
N ILE A 116 -2.64 14.21 -4.71
CA ILE A 116 -1.76 15.37 -4.77
C ILE A 116 -1.57 15.75 -6.25
N GLU A 117 -2.07 16.94 -6.59
CA GLU A 117 -2.07 17.44 -7.96
C GLU A 117 -0.65 17.63 -8.48
N ASP A 118 -0.43 17.24 -9.74
CA ASP A 118 0.85 17.33 -10.46
C ASP A 118 2.04 16.60 -9.80
N ALA A 119 1.80 15.78 -8.77
CA ALA A 119 2.85 15.02 -8.12
C ALA A 119 3.12 13.68 -8.82
N ASP A 120 4.41 13.37 -8.95
CA ASP A 120 4.92 12.05 -9.32
C ASP A 120 5.09 11.16 -8.09
N HIS A 121 5.79 10.05 -8.18
CA HIS A 121 6.11 9.15 -7.08
C HIS A 121 7.05 9.81 -6.07
N GLY A 122 6.49 10.31 -4.99
CA GLY A 122 7.27 11.01 -3.95
C GLY A 122 7.58 12.48 -4.26
N GLY A 123 8.59 13.00 -3.58
CA GLY A 123 9.06 14.37 -3.72
C GLY A 123 8.62 15.31 -2.59
N PRO A 124 9.09 16.58 -2.58
CA PRO A 124 8.93 17.51 -1.47
C PRO A 124 7.47 17.82 -1.11
N VAL A 125 6.54 17.73 -2.06
CA VAL A 125 5.12 18.02 -1.84
C VAL A 125 4.49 17.08 -0.82
N PHE A 126 4.97 15.84 -0.70
CA PHE A 126 4.49 14.88 0.28
C PHE A 126 4.94 15.21 1.72
N TYR A 127 5.92 16.08 1.87
CA TYR A 127 6.51 16.48 3.15
C TYR A 127 6.37 17.97 3.42
N CYS A 128 5.61 18.70 2.59
CA CYS A 128 5.34 20.12 2.81
C CYS A 128 4.40 20.32 4.02
N GLU A 129 4.37 21.55 4.52
CA GLU A 129 3.58 21.92 5.70
C GLU A 129 2.09 21.53 5.56
N ALA A 130 1.50 21.73 4.39
CA ALA A 130 0.10 21.41 4.14
C ALA A 130 -0.17 19.89 4.27
N THR A 131 0.70 19.07 3.69
CA THR A 131 0.61 17.60 3.79
C THR A 131 0.80 17.13 5.22
N ILE A 132 1.81 17.63 5.91
CA ILE A 132 2.05 17.30 7.32
C ILE A 132 0.88 17.73 8.21
N HIS A 133 0.31 18.90 8.00
CA HIS A 133 -0.90 19.35 8.69
C HIS A 133 -2.08 18.40 8.48
N ARG A 134 -2.27 17.92 7.24
CA ARG A 134 -3.32 16.96 6.92
C ARG A 134 -3.13 15.66 7.68
N ILE A 135 -1.92 15.12 7.68
CA ILE A 135 -1.57 13.89 8.42
C ILE A 135 -1.83 14.06 9.93
N LEU A 136 -1.33 15.15 10.51
CA LEU A 136 -1.52 15.42 11.95
C LEU A 136 -3.00 15.57 12.32
N LYS A 137 -3.78 16.22 11.47
CA LYS A 137 -5.23 16.33 11.64
C LYS A 137 -5.88 14.96 11.62
N PHE A 138 -5.59 14.14 10.61
CA PHE A 138 -6.11 12.79 10.47
C PHE A 138 -5.79 11.94 11.72
N LEU A 139 -4.54 11.93 12.15
CA LEU A 139 -4.13 11.18 13.35
C LEU A 139 -4.88 11.67 14.59
N LYS A 140 -4.99 12.97 14.79
CA LYS A 140 -5.69 13.55 15.95
C LYS A 140 -7.18 13.18 16.00
N GLU A 141 -7.83 13.09 14.85
CA GLU A 141 -9.27 12.78 14.74
C GLU A 141 -9.56 11.29 14.87
N ASN A 142 -8.58 10.43 14.57
CA ASN A 142 -8.77 8.99 14.41
C ASN A 142 -8.06 8.12 15.46
N THR A 143 -7.16 8.66 16.28
CA THR A 143 -6.35 7.89 17.23
C THR A 143 -6.70 8.12 18.71
N ARG A 144 -7.92 8.53 18.98
CA ARG A 144 -8.43 8.70 20.36
C ARG A 144 -8.90 7.41 20.97
#